data_dd14b1fa8c0cecc79cf0fb2faaac7870
#
_entry.id   dd14b1fa8c0cecc79cf0fb2faaac7870
#
_cell.length_a   1.000
_cell.length_b   1.000
_cell.length_c   1.000
_cell.angle_alpha   90.00
_cell.angle_beta   90.00
_cell.angle_gamma   90.00
#
_symmetry.space_group_name_H-M   'P 1'
#
loop_
_entity.id
_entity.type
_entity.pdbx_description
1 polymer ?
#
loop_
_entity_poly.entity_id
_entity_poly.type
_entity_poly.pdbx_seq_one_letter_code
_entity_poly.pdbx_strand_id
1 'polypeptide(L)'
;MLTHKGTQTIETSRLILRRAVREDAEPMFRNWASDPEVTKFLTWPTHDSVTVSEMVIGSWLQEYEKENYYQWMILLKELGEPIGSISVVRQNDRVEEAEIGYCIGSQWWHRGIVPEALTAVIKYLFEEVGMNRVSARHDPNNPNSGRVMRKCGMKYEGTNRACDRNNQGICDAAQYSILRSEWRKPRHFMEDFSADGDADLVQEIYRRYDEDSRLNKSKAARVEFLTTVRYIEKYLAPGAKILDVGAGAGEYSLYFGRKGFQVSALELADANIAAFRAKMTDEDSIDLAQGNALDLSRYESNSFDVVLLFGPLYHLHEEADKLRCIEEAKRVCKKDGKIFFAFISNDMVILTMQQLHSDYLISGDYNKETFRLDDFPFVFHTVDHCRELLGKAGIQICHEVASDGASELLQDLVNNLDEASYQQYLRYHFYICEKPEFLGMSNHLLFVGGKE
;
A
#
# COMPACT_ATOMS: atom_id res chain seq x y z
N MET A 1 16.73 -14.81 23.31
CA MET A 1 17.78 -14.36 24.27
C MET A 1 18.41 -13.12 23.63
N LEU A 2 18.51 -12.04 24.37
CA LEU A 2 19.11 -10.80 23.90
C LEU A 2 20.62 -11.01 23.69
N THR A 3 21.12 -10.62 22.51
CA THR A 3 22.55 -10.74 22.15
C THR A 3 22.98 -9.48 21.43
N HIS A 4 23.67 -8.59 22.12
CA HIS A 4 24.18 -7.37 21.50
C HIS A 4 25.29 -7.69 20.49
N LYS A 5 25.24 -7.04 19.35
CA LYS A 5 26.19 -7.19 18.24
C LYS A 5 26.80 -5.84 17.81
N GLY A 6 26.44 -4.76 18.50
CA GLY A 6 26.85 -3.40 18.17
C GLY A 6 26.33 -2.94 16.82
N THR A 7 26.84 -1.81 16.35
CA THR A 7 26.50 -1.26 15.04
C THR A 7 27.12 -2.12 13.95
N GLN A 8 26.32 -2.87 13.21
CA GLN A 8 26.72 -3.61 12.01
C GLN A 8 26.28 -2.84 10.76
N THR A 9 26.95 -3.03 9.63
CA THR A 9 26.52 -2.45 8.36
C THR A 9 25.24 -3.12 7.89
N ILE A 10 24.24 -2.31 7.52
CA ILE A 10 22.97 -2.75 6.98
C ILE A 10 22.81 -2.12 5.59
N GLU A 11 22.53 -2.91 4.57
CA GLU A 11 22.26 -2.44 3.23
C GLU A 11 20.78 -2.60 2.89
N THR A 12 20.23 -1.60 2.23
CA THR A 12 18.88 -1.59 1.68
C THR A 12 18.96 -1.33 0.16
N SER A 13 17.81 -1.15 -0.49
CA SER A 13 17.79 -0.82 -1.92
C SER A 13 18.55 0.47 -2.25
N ARG A 14 18.36 1.55 -1.46
CA ARG A 14 18.93 2.88 -1.71
C ARG A 14 20.00 3.30 -0.71
N LEU A 15 20.09 2.64 0.45
CA LEU A 15 20.88 3.11 1.58
C LEU A 15 21.98 2.12 1.98
N ILE A 16 23.04 2.68 2.58
CA ILE A 16 24.00 1.97 3.41
C ILE A 16 23.98 2.59 4.79
N LEU A 17 23.57 1.81 5.80
CA LEU A 17 23.65 2.21 7.21
C LEU A 17 24.94 1.61 7.78
N ARG A 18 25.90 2.46 8.15
CA ARG A 18 27.20 2.01 8.64
C ARG A 18 27.71 2.84 9.82
N ARG A 19 28.72 2.35 10.49
CA ARG A 19 29.46 3.14 11.50
C ARG A 19 29.99 4.42 10.86
N ALA A 20 30.03 5.51 11.64
CA ALA A 20 30.68 6.73 11.23
C ALA A 20 32.17 6.53 11.07
N VAL A 21 32.78 7.32 10.18
CA VAL A 21 34.22 7.47 10.01
C VAL A 21 34.56 8.95 10.17
N ARG A 22 35.86 9.30 10.38
CA ARG A 22 36.26 10.68 10.62
C ARG A 22 35.89 11.61 9.47
N GLU A 23 35.97 11.10 8.25
CA GLU A 23 35.68 11.79 7.00
C GLU A 23 34.21 12.21 6.87
N ASP A 24 33.32 11.62 7.67
CA ASP A 24 31.89 11.97 7.66
C ASP A 24 31.58 13.32 8.34
N ALA A 25 32.55 13.96 9.02
CA ALA A 25 32.32 15.20 9.75
C ALA A 25 31.88 16.36 8.85
N GLU A 26 32.55 16.55 7.73
CA GLU A 26 32.22 17.58 6.75
C GLU A 26 30.85 17.34 6.08
N PRO A 27 30.56 16.13 5.55
CA PRO A 27 29.20 15.80 5.09
C PRO A 27 28.12 15.95 6.18
N MET A 28 28.40 15.52 7.42
CA MET A 28 27.47 15.69 8.54
C MET A 28 27.11 17.16 8.75
N PHE A 29 28.10 18.02 8.86
CA PHE A 29 27.91 19.44 9.03
C PHE A 29 27.10 20.05 7.88
N ARG A 30 27.54 19.81 6.64
CA ARG A 30 26.95 20.39 5.43
C ARG A 30 25.53 19.90 5.19
N ASN A 31 25.27 18.61 5.39
CA ASN A 31 24.06 17.99 4.91
C ASN A 31 22.89 18.07 5.90
N TRP A 32 23.13 18.17 7.22
CA TRP A 32 22.02 18.25 8.20
C TRP A 32 22.35 18.94 9.52
N ALA A 33 23.59 18.83 10.05
CA ALA A 33 23.84 19.27 11.41
C ALA A 33 23.90 20.79 11.57
N SER A 34 24.22 21.53 10.50
CA SER A 34 24.22 23.02 10.47
C SER A 34 22.86 23.61 10.09
N ASP A 35 21.85 22.79 9.74
CA ASP A 35 20.53 23.26 9.34
C ASP A 35 19.60 23.44 10.56
N PRO A 36 19.21 24.69 10.92
CA PRO A 36 18.30 24.95 12.04
C PRO A 36 16.92 24.32 11.88
N GLU A 37 16.41 24.14 10.65
CA GLU A 37 15.13 23.48 10.42
C GLU A 37 15.20 21.99 10.74
N VAL A 38 16.33 21.34 10.45
CA VAL A 38 16.56 19.93 10.81
C VAL A 38 16.68 19.79 12.31
N THR A 39 17.44 20.65 12.96
CA THR A 39 17.73 20.55 14.40
C THR A 39 16.62 21.07 15.29
N LYS A 40 15.62 21.76 14.76
CA LYS A 40 14.51 22.40 15.47
C LYS A 40 13.87 21.53 16.56
N PHE A 41 13.60 20.28 16.26
CA PHE A 41 12.95 19.32 17.16
C PHE A 41 13.93 18.31 17.76
N LEU A 42 15.25 18.51 17.61
CA LEU A 42 16.27 17.62 18.17
C LEU A 42 16.69 18.08 19.56
N THR A 43 17.29 17.16 20.32
CA THR A 43 17.76 17.40 21.69
C THR A 43 19.15 18.02 21.75
N TRP A 44 19.84 18.10 20.61
CA TRP A 44 21.16 18.69 20.48
C TRP A 44 21.11 19.95 19.60
N PRO A 45 21.97 20.97 19.86
CA PRO A 45 21.92 22.24 19.16
C PRO A 45 22.45 22.13 17.73
N THR A 46 22.03 23.06 16.87
CA THR A 46 22.63 23.23 15.53
C THR A 46 24.15 23.40 15.67
N HIS A 47 24.91 22.67 14.85
CA HIS A 47 26.36 22.79 14.83
C HIS A 47 26.74 24.13 14.19
N ASP A 48 27.61 24.89 14.82
CA ASP A 48 28.12 26.19 14.34
C ASP A 48 29.38 26.07 13.47
N SER A 49 30.03 24.90 13.51
CA SER A 49 31.24 24.61 12.75
C SER A 49 31.42 23.12 12.50
N VAL A 50 32.22 22.77 11.50
CA VAL A 50 32.65 21.38 11.23
C VAL A 50 33.34 20.75 12.43
N THR A 51 34.07 21.56 13.23
CA THR A 51 34.77 21.10 14.43
C THR A 51 33.80 20.46 15.45
N VAL A 52 32.57 20.98 15.57
CA VAL A 52 31.55 20.37 16.44
C VAL A 52 31.16 19.00 15.89
N SER A 53 30.97 18.85 14.59
CA SER A 53 30.71 17.54 13.96
C SER A 53 31.87 16.56 14.15
N GLU A 54 33.11 17.03 14.06
CA GLU A 54 34.33 16.21 14.33
C GLU A 54 34.35 15.69 15.77
N MET A 55 34.03 16.55 16.75
CA MET A 55 33.95 16.16 18.16
C MET A 55 32.85 15.12 18.39
N VAL A 56 31.67 15.28 17.78
CA VAL A 56 30.54 14.34 17.90
C VAL A 56 30.94 13.00 17.31
N ILE A 57 31.48 12.97 16.09
CA ILE A 57 31.94 11.72 15.45
C ILE A 57 33.05 11.09 16.27
N GLY A 58 34.00 11.89 16.78
CA GLY A 58 35.06 11.41 17.65
C GLY A 58 34.53 10.66 18.89
N SER A 59 33.42 11.13 19.50
CA SER A 59 32.76 10.45 20.60
C SER A 59 32.11 9.14 20.15
N TRP A 60 31.44 9.11 19.01
CA TRP A 60 30.83 7.88 18.49
C TRP A 60 31.84 6.80 18.16
N LEU A 61 33.01 7.19 17.62
CA LEU A 61 34.11 6.26 17.34
C LEU A 61 34.62 5.53 18.58
N GLN A 62 34.62 6.19 19.74
CA GLN A 62 34.99 5.57 21.02
C GLN A 62 33.91 4.62 21.52
N GLU A 63 32.65 4.97 21.34
CA GLU A 63 31.51 4.17 21.81
C GLU A 63 31.31 2.86 21.00
N TYR A 64 31.79 2.80 19.75
CA TYR A 64 31.68 1.58 18.90
C TYR A 64 32.46 0.36 19.44
N GLU A 65 33.31 0.52 20.44
CA GLU A 65 33.94 -0.59 21.18
C GLU A 65 32.92 -1.37 22.04
N LYS A 66 31.75 -0.78 22.31
CA LYS A 66 30.70 -1.40 23.11
C LYS A 66 29.75 -2.19 22.20
N GLU A 67 29.52 -3.47 22.52
CA GLU A 67 28.59 -4.32 21.78
C GLU A 67 27.12 -3.88 21.87
N ASN A 68 26.75 -3.08 22.85
CA ASN A 68 25.41 -2.53 23.02
C ASN A 68 25.27 -1.08 22.53
N TYR A 69 26.19 -0.59 21.71
CA TYR A 69 26.13 0.73 21.12
C TYR A 69 25.68 0.67 19.65
N TYR A 70 24.63 1.41 19.33
CA TYR A 70 23.95 1.39 18.02
C TYR A 70 23.80 2.80 17.48
N GLN A 71 24.66 3.19 16.54
CA GLN A 71 24.68 4.48 15.88
C GLN A 71 25.10 4.30 14.44
N TRP A 72 24.22 4.62 13.50
CA TRP A 72 24.47 4.53 12.07
C TRP A 72 24.46 5.88 11.40
N MET A 73 25.35 6.07 10.44
CA MET A 73 25.23 7.05 9.38
C MET A 73 24.30 6.50 8.30
N ILE A 74 23.41 7.31 7.78
CA ILE A 74 22.54 7.00 6.65
C ILE A 74 23.20 7.53 5.38
N LEU A 75 23.80 6.63 4.56
CA LEU A 75 24.38 6.98 3.27
C LEU A 75 23.38 6.71 2.17
N LEU A 76 23.22 7.68 1.27
CA LEU A 76 22.47 7.47 0.03
C LEU A 76 23.43 6.90 -1.03
N LYS A 77 23.16 5.69 -1.54
CA LYS A 77 24.04 4.97 -2.49
C LYS A 77 24.32 5.81 -3.75
N GLU A 78 23.32 6.51 -4.25
CA GLU A 78 23.43 7.40 -5.41
C GLU A 78 24.45 8.55 -5.19
N LEU A 79 24.49 9.09 -3.97
CA LEU A 79 25.35 10.22 -3.62
C LEU A 79 26.73 9.76 -3.11
N GLY A 80 26.80 8.57 -2.49
CA GLY A 80 28.00 8.05 -1.85
C GLY A 80 28.36 8.75 -0.53
N GLU A 81 27.50 9.64 -0.01
CA GLU A 81 27.73 10.44 1.20
C GLU A 81 26.65 10.23 2.24
N PRO A 82 26.96 10.45 3.55
CA PRO A 82 25.96 10.47 4.60
C PRO A 82 25.05 11.70 4.47
N ILE A 83 23.75 11.44 4.63
CA ILE A 83 22.69 12.44 4.54
C ILE A 83 21.89 12.57 5.84
N GLY A 84 22.20 11.77 6.85
CA GLY A 84 21.55 11.74 8.14
C GLY A 84 22.12 10.67 9.05
N SER A 85 21.47 10.47 10.19
CA SER A 85 21.84 9.42 11.16
C SER A 85 20.62 8.81 11.83
N ILE A 86 20.78 7.57 12.30
CA ILE A 86 19.79 6.82 13.07
C ILE A 86 20.48 6.04 14.17
N SER A 87 19.90 6.01 15.38
CA SER A 87 20.55 5.41 16.55
C SER A 87 19.56 4.88 17.57
N VAL A 88 20.01 3.98 18.45
CA VAL A 88 19.33 3.67 19.70
C VAL A 88 19.74 4.73 20.73
N VAL A 89 18.80 5.60 21.09
CA VAL A 89 19.03 6.73 22.03
C VAL A 89 18.82 6.31 23.48
N ARG A 90 18.08 5.24 23.71
CA ARG A 90 17.85 4.64 25.02
C ARG A 90 17.60 3.15 24.86
N GLN A 91 18.09 2.34 25.79
CA GLN A 91 17.77 0.91 25.85
C GLN A 91 17.50 0.44 27.27
N ASN A 92 16.70 -0.62 27.39
CA ASN A 92 16.37 -1.27 28.66
C ASN A 92 16.37 -2.79 28.47
N ASP A 93 17.46 -3.42 28.82
CA ASP A 93 17.67 -4.87 28.64
C ASP A 93 16.73 -5.73 29.49
N ARG A 94 16.17 -5.20 30.60
CA ARG A 94 15.22 -5.94 31.45
C ARG A 94 13.90 -6.26 30.73
N VAL A 95 13.50 -5.41 29.80
CA VAL A 95 12.29 -5.58 28.99
C VAL A 95 12.64 -5.69 27.51
N GLU A 96 13.94 -5.83 27.18
CA GLU A 96 14.47 -5.99 25.85
C GLU A 96 13.95 -4.88 24.89
N GLU A 97 14.03 -3.62 25.34
CA GLU A 97 13.54 -2.43 24.61
C GLU A 97 14.69 -1.59 24.10
N ALA A 98 14.52 -1.09 22.84
CA ALA A 98 15.35 -0.07 22.21
C ALA A 98 14.48 1.11 21.76
N GLU A 99 14.83 2.34 22.17
CA GLU A 99 14.21 3.58 21.69
C GLU A 99 15.09 4.17 20.60
N ILE A 100 14.49 4.45 19.43
CA ILE A 100 15.16 4.94 18.21
C ILE A 100 14.99 6.45 18.06
N GLY A 101 16.11 7.13 17.74
CA GLY A 101 16.14 8.50 17.28
C GLY A 101 16.75 8.58 15.88
N TYR A 102 16.27 9.51 15.05
CA TYR A 102 16.77 9.72 13.68
C TYR A 102 16.67 11.17 13.27
N CYS A 103 17.54 11.54 12.35
CA CYS A 103 17.48 12.83 11.63
C CYS A 103 18.05 12.67 10.23
N ILE A 104 17.59 13.52 9.32
CA ILE A 104 18.04 13.58 7.93
C ILE A 104 17.97 15.00 7.43
N GLY A 105 18.87 15.38 6.53
CA GLY A 105 18.89 16.73 5.94
C GLY A 105 17.58 17.09 5.22
N SER A 106 17.20 18.35 5.32
CA SER A 106 15.91 18.88 4.84
C SER A 106 15.68 18.63 3.33
N GLN A 107 16.72 18.66 2.52
CA GLN A 107 16.67 18.40 1.08
C GLN A 107 16.28 16.96 0.70
N TRP A 108 16.30 16.01 1.66
CA TRP A 108 15.91 14.62 1.45
C TRP A 108 14.58 14.25 2.13
N TRP A 109 13.89 15.24 2.72
CA TRP A 109 12.57 14.99 3.30
C TRP A 109 11.56 14.53 2.24
N HIS A 110 10.53 13.84 2.68
CA HIS A 110 9.43 13.32 1.84
C HIS A 110 9.82 12.32 0.74
N ARG A 111 11.08 11.79 0.78
CA ARG A 111 11.56 10.79 -0.18
C ARG A 111 11.50 9.34 0.33
N GLY A 112 10.84 9.08 1.46
CA GLY A 112 10.73 7.73 2.05
C GLY A 112 12.05 7.16 2.60
N ILE A 113 13.11 7.95 2.73
CA ILE A 113 14.44 7.50 3.16
C ILE A 113 14.44 7.07 4.63
N VAL A 114 13.85 7.90 5.52
CA VAL A 114 13.84 7.58 6.96
C VAL A 114 12.98 6.34 7.27
N PRO A 115 11.80 6.15 6.68
CA PRO A 115 11.08 4.87 6.81
C PRO A 115 11.90 3.65 6.39
N GLU A 116 12.63 3.71 5.27
CA GLU A 116 13.52 2.64 4.81
C GLU A 116 14.62 2.33 5.83
N ALA A 117 15.31 3.37 6.33
CA ALA A 117 16.36 3.23 7.34
C ALA A 117 15.81 2.68 8.67
N LEU A 118 14.68 3.22 9.15
CA LEU A 118 14.05 2.80 10.41
C LEU A 118 13.57 1.35 10.33
N THR A 119 12.93 0.94 9.24
CA THR A 119 12.50 -0.45 9.02
C THR A 119 13.69 -1.41 9.05
N ALA A 120 14.80 -1.06 8.39
CA ALA A 120 16.02 -1.87 8.40
C ALA A 120 16.64 -2.01 9.79
N VAL A 121 16.63 -0.94 10.59
CA VAL A 121 17.11 -0.96 11.97
C VAL A 121 16.18 -1.76 12.88
N ILE A 122 14.85 -1.62 12.75
CA ILE A 122 13.86 -2.43 13.49
C ILE A 122 14.10 -3.92 13.21
N LYS A 123 14.25 -4.28 11.93
CA LYS A 123 14.57 -5.65 11.52
C LYS A 123 15.83 -6.17 12.21
N TYR A 124 16.91 -5.42 12.15
CA TYR A 124 18.17 -5.78 12.78
C TYR A 124 18.02 -5.98 14.29
N LEU A 125 17.32 -5.10 14.99
CA LEU A 125 17.12 -5.17 16.43
C LEU A 125 16.28 -6.39 16.83
N PHE A 126 15.27 -6.76 16.04
CA PHE A 126 14.42 -7.92 16.32
C PHE A 126 15.07 -9.25 15.95
N GLU A 127 15.67 -9.34 14.76
CA GLU A 127 16.14 -10.60 14.20
C GLU A 127 17.56 -10.95 14.65
N GLU A 128 18.44 -9.95 14.73
CA GLU A 128 19.86 -10.16 15.01
C GLU A 128 20.24 -9.92 16.48
N VAL A 129 19.62 -8.93 17.13
CA VAL A 129 19.90 -8.58 18.52
C VAL A 129 18.95 -9.30 19.48
N GLY A 130 17.72 -9.53 19.06
CA GLY A 130 16.71 -10.23 19.85
C GLY A 130 15.87 -9.31 20.75
N MET A 131 15.79 -7.99 20.46
CA MET A 131 14.90 -7.07 21.17
C MET A 131 13.46 -7.57 21.11
N ASN A 132 12.68 -7.27 22.15
CA ASN A 132 11.25 -7.56 22.22
C ASN A 132 10.39 -6.37 21.79
N ARG A 133 10.91 -5.14 21.96
CA ARG A 133 10.21 -3.89 21.70
C ARG A 133 11.14 -2.86 21.07
N VAL A 134 10.66 -2.18 20.05
CA VAL A 134 11.30 -0.98 19.52
C VAL A 134 10.34 0.18 19.68
N SER A 135 10.78 1.26 20.30
CA SER A 135 9.99 2.48 20.52
C SER A 135 10.65 3.69 19.85
N ALA A 136 9.86 4.72 19.64
CA ALA A 136 10.32 6.03 19.22
C ALA A 136 9.31 7.08 19.68
N ARG A 137 9.76 8.34 19.80
CA ARG A 137 8.89 9.45 20.19
C ARG A 137 9.20 10.70 19.38
N HIS A 138 8.23 11.59 19.34
CA HIS A 138 8.40 12.89 18.68
C HIS A 138 7.58 13.98 19.37
N ASP A 139 7.99 15.22 19.20
CA ASP A 139 7.16 16.39 19.55
C ASP A 139 5.91 16.41 18.65
N PRO A 140 4.68 16.50 19.20
CA PRO A 140 3.44 16.59 18.41
C PRO A 140 3.46 17.70 17.35
N ASN A 141 4.27 18.77 17.55
CA ASN A 141 4.48 19.82 16.57
C ASN A 141 5.37 19.39 15.39
N ASN A 142 5.94 18.16 15.43
CA ASN A 142 6.64 17.51 14.31
C ASN A 142 5.84 16.30 13.78
N PRO A 143 4.69 16.50 13.13
CA PRO A 143 3.83 15.40 12.68
C PRO A 143 4.49 14.47 11.66
N ASN A 144 5.50 14.96 10.94
CA ASN A 144 6.22 14.14 9.95
C ASN A 144 6.98 12.98 10.60
N SER A 145 7.56 13.19 11.80
CA SER A 145 8.20 12.09 12.53
C SER A 145 7.20 11.00 12.93
N GLY A 146 5.99 11.38 13.38
CA GLY A 146 4.92 10.43 13.67
C GLY A 146 4.43 9.66 12.44
N ARG A 147 4.41 10.30 11.25
CA ARG A 147 4.11 9.60 9.98
C ARG A 147 5.16 8.55 9.64
N VAL A 148 6.45 8.86 9.84
CA VAL A 148 7.54 7.89 9.68
C VAL A 148 7.33 6.67 10.56
N MET A 149 7.04 6.87 11.84
CA MET A 149 6.83 5.79 12.80
C MET A 149 5.67 4.88 12.38
N ARG A 150 4.53 5.48 12.00
CA ARG A 150 3.38 4.70 11.49
C ARG A 150 3.70 3.91 10.23
N LYS A 151 4.45 4.50 9.29
CA LYS A 151 4.89 3.81 8.06
C LYS A 151 5.74 2.58 8.36
N CYS A 152 6.47 2.57 9.49
CA CYS A 152 7.25 1.42 9.93
C CYS A 152 6.45 0.42 10.80
N GLY A 153 5.12 0.54 10.84
CA GLY A 153 4.25 -0.36 11.61
C GLY A 153 4.21 -0.07 13.12
N MET A 154 4.77 1.05 13.56
CA MET A 154 4.72 1.42 14.98
C MET A 154 3.34 1.95 15.36
N LYS A 155 2.79 1.49 16.48
CA LYS A 155 1.50 1.91 17.03
C LYS A 155 1.66 3.09 17.98
N TYR A 156 0.73 4.04 17.90
CA TYR A 156 0.64 5.14 18.85
C TYR A 156 0.16 4.66 20.21
N GLU A 157 0.87 5.03 21.28
CA GLU A 157 0.56 4.61 22.65
C GLU A 157 0.02 5.74 23.52
N GLY A 158 0.19 6.98 23.11
CA GLY A 158 -0.26 8.16 23.86
C GLY A 158 0.74 9.30 23.80
N THR A 159 0.35 10.46 24.33
CA THR A 159 1.20 11.66 24.44
C THR A 159 1.43 12.00 25.90
N ASN A 160 2.69 11.99 26.32
CA ASN A 160 3.13 12.43 27.64
C ASN A 160 3.32 13.94 27.60
N ARG A 161 2.69 14.67 28.56
CA ARG A 161 2.76 16.12 28.59
C ARG A 161 4.02 16.62 29.27
N ALA A 162 4.67 17.63 28.68
CA ALA A 162 5.83 18.35 29.22
C ALA A 162 6.93 17.41 29.73
N CYS A 163 7.20 16.31 29.01
CA CYS A 163 8.09 15.24 29.46
C CYS A 163 9.39 15.15 28.67
N ASP A 164 9.57 16.02 27.70
CA ASP A 164 10.78 16.08 26.86
C ASP A 164 11.24 17.51 26.63
N ARG A 165 12.41 17.66 26.03
CA ARG A 165 12.99 18.95 25.70
C ARG A 165 13.71 18.87 24.35
N ASN A 166 13.45 19.83 23.49
CA ASN A 166 14.14 20.05 22.23
C ASN A 166 14.62 21.50 22.10
N ASN A 167 15.11 21.89 20.95
CA ASN A 167 15.60 23.26 20.71
C ASN A 167 14.49 24.34 20.74
N GLN A 168 13.22 23.96 20.80
CA GLN A 168 12.09 24.86 21.02
C GLN A 168 11.69 25.00 22.50
N GLY A 169 12.30 24.23 23.39
CA GLY A 169 12.04 24.26 24.83
C GLY A 169 11.43 22.95 25.36
N ILE A 170 10.68 23.04 26.48
CA ILE A 170 9.95 21.90 27.04
C ILE A 170 8.78 21.57 26.12
N CYS A 171 8.60 20.30 25.78
CA CYS A 171 7.57 19.84 24.88
C CYS A 171 6.89 18.55 25.35
N ASP A 172 5.77 18.26 24.76
CA ASP A 172 5.10 16.97 24.89
C ASP A 172 5.84 15.93 24.03
N ALA A 173 5.65 14.65 24.33
CA ALA A 173 6.18 13.57 23.52
C ALA A 173 5.10 12.55 23.16
N ALA A 174 4.81 12.42 21.88
CA ALA A 174 3.96 11.39 21.32
C ALA A 174 4.77 10.09 21.20
N GLN A 175 4.35 9.05 21.91
CA GLN A 175 5.02 7.76 21.99
C GLN A 175 4.47 6.77 20.96
N TYR A 176 5.37 6.06 20.31
CA TYR A 176 5.08 4.99 19.36
C TYR A 176 5.94 3.77 19.66
N SER A 177 5.43 2.58 19.38
CA SER A 177 6.20 1.36 19.51
C SER A 177 5.74 0.27 18.56
N ILE A 178 6.61 -0.72 18.38
CA ILE A 178 6.31 -1.99 17.72
C ILE A 178 6.90 -3.11 18.57
N LEU A 179 6.15 -4.20 18.76
CA LEU A 179 6.61 -5.39 19.46
C LEU A 179 7.16 -6.42 18.47
N ARG A 180 8.11 -7.24 18.93
CA ARG A 180 8.64 -8.36 18.14
C ARG A 180 7.54 -9.31 17.65
N SER A 181 6.50 -9.53 18.46
CA SER A 181 5.34 -10.32 18.07
C SER A 181 4.49 -9.68 16.96
N GLU A 182 4.59 -8.37 16.81
CA GLU A 182 3.93 -7.59 15.75
C GLU A 182 4.84 -7.41 14.54
N TRP A 183 6.17 -7.57 14.75
CA TRP A 183 7.15 -7.49 13.68
C TRP A 183 6.94 -8.68 12.74
N ARG A 184 6.66 -8.33 11.52
CA ARG A 184 6.55 -9.29 10.42
C ARG A 184 7.78 -9.15 9.56
N LYS A 185 8.34 -10.28 9.15
CA LYS A 185 9.40 -10.24 8.13
C LYS A 185 8.89 -9.38 6.97
N PRO A 186 9.74 -8.51 6.39
CA PRO A 186 9.33 -7.69 5.27
C PRO A 186 8.66 -8.57 4.23
N ARG A 187 7.49 -8.17 3.80
CA ARG A 187 6.72 -8.89 2.80
C ARG A 187 7.53 -8.93 1.51
N HIS A 188 7.84 -10.09 1.00
CA HIS A 188 8.54 -10.25 -0.29
C HIS A 188 7.84 -9.55 -1.47
N PHE A 189 6.60 -9.13 -1.27
CA PHE A 189 5.76 -8.52 -2.30
C PHE A 189 5.52 -7.01 -2.10
N MET A 190 5.90 -6.41 -0.94
CA MET A 190 5.41 -5.12 -0.49
C MET A 190 6.50 -4.18 0.03
N GLU A 191 7.78 -4.51 -0.15
CA GLU A 191 8.89 -3.62 0.19
C GLU A 191 8.84 -2.42 -0.76
N ASP A 192 8.68 -1.22 -0.23
CA ASP A 192 8.90 0.07 -0.88
C ASP A 192 7.70 0.94 -1.33
N PHE A 193 6.51 0.82 -0.77
CA PHE A 193 5.50 1.87 -1.00
C PHE A 193 5.59 2.99 0.04
N SER A 194 5.95 4.19 -0.38
CA SER A 194 6.00 5.40 0.45
C SER A 194 4.98 6.42 -0.06
N ALA A 195 3.72 6.28 0.32
CA ALA A 195 2.66 7.19 -0.14
C ALA A 195 2.06 8.00 1.02
N ASP A 196 1.72 9.27 0.78
CA ASP A 196 1.12 10.16 1.78
C ASP A 196 -0.42 10.03 1.85
N GLY A 197 -1.01 9.05 1.16
CA GLY A 197 -2.43 8.74 1.12
C GLY A 197 -2.75 7.73 0.03
N ASP A 198 -4.01 7.26 -0.04
CA ASP A 198 -4.44 6.24 -0.99
C ASP A 198 -4.16 6.63 -2.46
N ALA A 199 -4.33 7.90 -2.81
CA ALA A 199 -4.09 8.37 -4.17
C ALA A 199 -2.61 8.24 -4.59
N ASP A 200 -1.69 8.61 -3.71
CA ASP A 200 -0.25 8.50 -3.97
C ASP A 200 0.19 7.03 -3.97
N LEU A 201 -0.41 6.21 -3.10
CA LEU A 201 -0.18 4.77 -3.06
C LEU A 201 -0.58 4.12 -4.39
N VAL A 202 -1.75 4.45 -4.92
CA VAL A 202 -2.23 3.96 -6.22
C VAL A 202 -1.26 4.34 -7.35
N GLN A 203 -0.79 5.60 -7.40
CA GLN A 203 0.20 6.04 -8.37
C GLN A 203 1.48 5.20 -8.31
N GLU A 204 1.98 4.93 -7.10
CA GLU A 204 3.21 4.17 -6.92
C GLU A 204 3.04 2.69 -7.27
N ILE A 205 1.90 2.07 -6.91
CA ILE A 205 1.57 0.69 -7.28
C ILE A 205 1.67 0.53 -8.80
N TYR A 206 0.92 1.33 -9.54
CA TYR A 206 0.80 1.16 -10.99
C TYR A 206 2.00 1.67 -11.80
N ARG A 207 2.97 2.33 -11.20
CA ARG A 207 4.31 2.52 -11.80
C ARG A 207 5.14 1.23 -11.80
N ARG A 208 4.87 0.30 -10.89
CA ARG A 208 5.65 -0.94 -10.69
C ARG A 208 4.95 -2.18 -11.23
N TYR A 209 3.61 -2.19 -11.26
CA TYR A 209 2.79 -3.30 -11.71
C TYR A 209 2.28 -3.06 -13.11
N ASP A 210 2.41 -4.09 -13.95
CA ASP A 210 1.84 -4.12 -15.29
C ASP A 210 0.35 -4.53 -15.22
N GLU A 211 -0.53 -3.54 -15.07
CA GLU A 211 -1.98 -3.76 -15.11
C GLU A 211 -2.45 -4.11 -16.53
N ASP A 212 -1.70 -3.70 -17.56
CA ASP A 212 -2.11 -3.86 -18.95
C ASP A 212 -2.27 -5.34 -19.35
N SER A 213 -1.40 -6.22 -18.86
CA SER A 213 -1.47 -7.65 -19.17
C SER A 213 -2.37 -8.46 -18.24
N ARG A 214 -2.79 -7.92 -17.09
CA ARG A 214 -3.40 -8.67 -15.98
C ARG A 214 -4.54 -9.60 -16.42
N LEU A 215 -5.51 -9.07 -17.15
CA LEU A 215 -6.71 -9.81 -17.59
C LEU A 215 -6.50 -10.67 -18.84
N ASN A 216 -5.38 -10.51 -19.54
CA ASN A 216 -5.13 -11.14 -20.84
C ASN A 216 -3.91 -12.08 -20.87
N LYS A 217 -3.12 -12.11 -19.80
CA LYS A 217 -1.84 -12.87 -19.77
C LYS A 217 -2.01 -14.39 -19.90
N SER A 218 -3.19 -14.94 -19.62
CA SER A 218 -3.45 -16.39 -19.67
C SER A 218 -4.94 -16.72 -19.78
N LYS A 219 -5.29 -17.98 -20.09
CA LYS A 219 -6.66 -18.48 -20.06
C LYS A 219 -7.29 -18.35 -18.69
N ALA A 220 -6.55 -18.67 -17.62
CA ALA A 220 -7.01 -18.55 -16.24
C ALA A 220 -7.35 -17.09 -15.87
N ALA A 221 -6.46 -16.15 -16.18
CA ALA A 221 -6.70 -14.72 -15.94
C ALA A 221 -7.87 -14.16 -16.76
N ARG A 222 -8.08 -14.68 -17.96
CA ARG A 222 -9.19 -14.27 -18.84
C ARG A 222 -10.57 -14.60 -18.32
N VAL A 223 -10.71 -15.55 -17.39
CA VAL A 223 -12.00 -15.95 -16.80
C VAL A 223 -12.69 -14.78 -16.12
N GLU A 224 -11.96 -13.98 -15.33
CA GLU A 224 -12.47 -12.78 -14.66
C GLU A 224 -13.10 -11.81 -15.68
N PHE A 225 -12.37 -11.49 -16.73
CA PHE A 225 -12.84 -10.56 -17.77
C PHE A 225 -14.10 -11.07 -18.44
N LEU A 226 -14.11 -12.34 -18.89
CA LEU A 226 -15.24 -12.93 -19.60
C LEU A 226 -16.49 -13.02 -18.71
N THR A 227 -16.32 -13.33 -17.43
CA THR A 227 -17.41 -13.36 -16.46
C THR A 227 -17.98 -11.95 -16.26
N THR A 228 -17.14 -10.97 -16.00
CA THR A 228 -17.55 -9.59 -15.76
C THR A 228 -18.27 -9.02 -16.96
N VAL A 229 -17.71 -9.17 -18.18
CA VAL A 229 -18.36 -8.75 -19.43
C VAL A 229 -19.75 -9.38 -19.59
N ARG A 230 -19.87 -10.69 -19.34
CA ARG A 230 -21.15 -11.41 -19.41
C ARG A 230 -22.22 -10.79 -18.50
N TYR A 231 -21.85 -10.32 -17.30
CA TYR A 231 -22.79 -9.68 -16.38
C TYR A 231 -23.12 -8.25 -16.79
N ILE A 232 -22.15 -7.48 -17.28
CA ILE A 232 -22.38 -6.12 -17.78
C ILE A 232 -23.35 -6.15 -18.96
N GLU A 233 -23.14 -7.06 -19.92
CA GLU A 233 -23.97 -7.18 -21.13
C GLU A 233 -25.46 -7.47 -20.83
N LYS A 234 -25.81 -8.05 -19.67
CA LYS A 234 -27.20 -8.24 -19.26
C LYS A 234 -27.98 -6.92 -19.08
N TYR A 235 -27.26 -5.81 -18.86
CA TYR A 235 -27.85 -4.51 -18.52
C TYR A 235 -27.61 -3.43 -19.58
N LEU A 236 -27.00 -3.78 -20.71
CA LEU A 236 -26.71 -2.86 -21.79
C LEU A 236 -27.81 -2.92 -22.87
N ALA A 237 -28.54 -1.82 -23.05
CA ALA A 237 -29.38 -1.59 -24.19
C ALA A 237 -28.59 -0.84 -25.29
N PRO A 238 -29.03 -0.87 -26.57
CA PRO A 238 -28.42 -0.05 -27.63
C PRO A 238 -28.34 1.44 -27.22
N GLY A 239 -27.17 2.03 -27.33
CA GLY A 239 -26.93 3.43 -26.97
C GLY A 239 -26.73 3.68 -25.44
N ALA A 240 -26.61 2.63 -24.63
CA ALA A 240 -26.33 2.76 -23.22
C ALA A 240 -25.00 3.50 -22.98
N LYS A 241 -24.98 4.29 -21.90
CA LYS A 241 -23.80 5.03 -21.43
C LYS A 241 -23.16 4.29 -20.28
N ILE A 242 -21.86 4.07 -20.38
CA ILE A 242 -21.05 3.38 -19.36
C ILE A 242 -20.07 4.38 -18.76
N LEU A 243 -19.95 4.40 -17.42
CA LEU A 243 -18.86 5.06 -16.73
C LEU A 243 -17.97 3.99 -16.09
N ASP A 244 -16.67 4.01 -16.44
CA ASP A 244 -15.65 3.12 -15.90
C ASP A 244 -14.77 3.91 -14.94
N VAL A 245 -14.94 3.68 -13.64
CA VAL A 245 -14.23 4.39 -12.54
C VAL A 245 -13.12 3.51 -11.99
N GLY A 246 -11.88 3.97 -12.14
CA GLY A 246 -10.68 3.15 -11.91
C GLY A 246 -10.44 2.24 -13.12
N ALA A 247 -10.47 2.85 -14.33
CA ALA A 247 -10.47 2.12 -15.59
C ALA A 247 -9.19 1.33 -15.88
N GLY A 248 -8.13 1.52 -15.06
CA GLY A 248 -6.85 0.87 -15.25
C GLY A 248 -6.29 1.14 -16.65
N ALA A 249 -5.73 0.10 -17.27
CA ALA A 249 -5.25 0.19 -18.65
C ALA A 249 -6.38 0.10 -19.70
N GLY A 250 -7.65 0.17 -19.31
CA GLY A 250 -8.81 0.38 -20.20
C GLY A 250 -9.40 -0.88 -20.84
N GLU A 251 -9.18 -2.07 -20.31
CA GLU A 251 -9.64 -3.33 -20.92
C GLU A 251 -11.16 -3.38 -21.11
N TYR A 252 -11.95 -3.01 -20.09
CA TYR A 252 -13.40 -2.97 -20.20
C TYR A 252 -13.87 -1.80 -21.07
N SER A 253 -13.30 -0.62 -20.87
CA SER A 253 -13.64 0.58 -21.65
C SER A 253 -13.43 0.38 -23.14
N LEU A 254 -12.27 -0.17 -23.55
CA LEU A 254 -11.96 -0.47 -24.95
C LEU A 254 -12.90 -1.55 -25.53
N TYR A 255 -13.19 -2.59 -24.75
CA TYR A 255 -14.09 -3.65 -25.19
C TYR A 255 -15.49 -3.11 -25.51
N PHE A 256 -16.07 -2.32 -24.63
CA PHE A 256 -17.42 -1.78 -24.82
C PHE A 256 -17.44 -0.62 -25.80
N GLY A 257 -16.42 0.25 -25.84
CA GLY A 257 -16.27 1.30 -26.83
C GLY A 257 -16.25 0.74 -28.25
N ARG A 258 -15.46 -0.31 -28.50
CA ARG A 258 -15.39 -1.02 -29.79
C ARG A 258 -16.67 -1.77 -30.18
N LYS A 259 -17.55 -2.04 -29.21
CA LYS A 259 -18.91 -2.55 -29.45
C LYS A 259 -19.93 -1.43 -29.74
N GLY A 260 -19.51 -0.18 -29.74
CA GLY A 260 -20.34 0.98 -30.08
C GLY A 260 -21.11 1.58 -28.89
N PHE A 261 -20.77 1.25 -27.67
CA PHE A 261 -21.31 1.91 -26.48
C PHE A 261 -20.60 3.24 -26.21
N GLN A 262 -21.30 4.20 -25.61
CA GLN A 262 -20.71 5.45 -25.16
C GLN A 262 -20.00 5.20 -23.82
N VAL A 263 -18.67 5.28 -23.80
CA VAL A 263 -17.88 5.03 -22.61
C VAL A 263 -17.18 6.30 -22.15
N SER A 264 -17.39 6.64 -20.87
CA SER A 264 -16.54 7.59 -20.15
C SER A 264 -15.65 6.79 -19.18
N ALA A 265 -14.37 7.07 -19.16
CA ALA A 265 -13.39 6.39 -18.32
C ALA A 265 -12.68 7.39 -17.41
N LEU A 266 -12.61 7.09 -16.13
CA LEU A 266 -11.88 7.85 -15.12
C LEU A 266 -10.79 6.99 -14.51
N GLU A 267 -9.54 7.44 -14.56
CA GLU A 267 -8.40 6.73 -14.00
C GLU A 267 -7.52 7.70 -13.19
N LEU A 268 -6.97 7.24 -12.09
CA LEU A 268 -6.12 8.06 -11.21
C LEU A 268 -4.65 7.97 -11.62
N ALA A 269 -4.16 6.77 -11.93
CA ALA A 269 -2.75 6.49 -12.13
C ALA A 269 -2.24 6.92 -13.52
N ASP A 270 -1.19 7.74 -13.55
CA ASP A 270 -0.56 8.22 -14.79
C ASP A 270 -0.08 7.07 -15.69
N ALA A 271 0.48 6.02 -15.09
CA ALA A 271 0.98 4.86 -15.81
C ALA A 271 -0.15 4.11 -16.54
N ASN A 272 -1.29 3.91 -15.87
CA ASN A 272 -2.48 3.28 -16.42
C ASN A 272 -3.07 4.14 -17.57
N ILE A 273 -3.16 5.45 -17.37
CA ILE A 273 -3.64 6.40 -18.41
C ILE A 273 -2.74 6.33 -19.66
N ALA A 274 -1.43 6.27 -19.46
CA ALA A 274 -0.49 6.16 -20.57
C ALA A 274 -0.66 4.84 -21.34
N ALA A 275 -0.79 3.70 -20.62
CA ALA A 275 -1.06 2.40 -21.21
C ALA A 275 -2.41 2.36 -21.94
N PHE A 276 -3.47 2.96 -21.34
CA PHE A 276 -4.78 3.05 -21.96
C PHE A 276 -4.72 3.86 -23.28
N ARG A 277 -4.13 5.06 -23.24
CA ARG A 277 -3.99 5.90 -24.44
C ARG A 277 -3.19 5.23 -25.55
N ALA A 278 -2.18 4.44 -25.23
CA ALA A 278 -1.39 3.71 -26.20
C ALA A 278 -2.19 2.65 -26.99
N LYS A 279 -3.30 2.17 -26.42
CA LYS A 279 -4.22 1.18 -27.04
C LYS A 279 -5.41 1.81 -27.75
N MET A 280 -5.70 3.08 -27.47
CA MET A 280 -6.78 3.82 -28.14
C MET A 280 -6.42 4.12 -29.60
N THR A 281 -7.43 4.09 -30.44
CA THR A 281 -7.37 4.53 -31.85
C THR A 281 -8.32 5.69 -32.05
N ASP A 282 -8.20 6.38 -33.17
CA ASP A 282 -9.10 7.51 -33.54
C ASP A 282 -10.56 7.06 -33.70
N GLU A 283 -10.81 5.76 -33.87
CA GLU A 283 -12.15 5.17 -34.00
C GLU A 283 -12.80 4.87 -32.64
N ASP A 284 -12.02 4.84 -31.55
CA ASP A 284 -12.53 4.53 -30.20
C ASP A 284 -13.25 5.76 -29.58
N SER A 285 -14.58 5.70 -29.48
CA SER A 285 -15.41 6.77 -28.87
C SER A 285 -15.41 6.68 -27.36
N ILE A 286 -14.25 6.97 -26.72
CA ILE A 286 -14.05 6.89 -25.28
C ILE A 286 -13.60 8.26 -24.74
N ASP A 287 -14.33 8.81 -23.74
CA ASP A 287 -13.92 10.00 -23.01
C ASP A 287 -13.04 9.59 -21.82
N LEU A 288 -11.72 9.58 -22.00
CA LEU A 288 -10.76 9.24 -20.95
C LEU A 288 -10.31 10.50 -20.20
N ALA A 289 -10.55 10.53 -18.89
CA ALA A 289 -10.13 11.58 -17.99
C ALA A 289 -9.28 11.06 -16.84
N GLN A 290 -8.36 11.91 -16.36
CA GLN A 290 -7.70 11.68 -15.08
C GLN A 290 -8.57 12.22 -13.94
N GLY A 291 -8.71 11.44 -12.85
CA GLY A 291 -9.49 11.87 -11.69
C GLY A 291 -9.55 10.84 -10.57
N ASN A 292 -10.09 11.29 -9.44
CA ASN A 292 -10.24 10.48 -8.24
C ASN A 292 -11.69 9.99 -8.12
N ALA A 293 -11.88 8.73 -7.80
CA ALA A 293 -13.19 8.12 -7.58
C ALA A 293 -14.01 8.75 -6.44
N LEU A 294 -13.36 9.50 -5.54
CA LEU A 294 -14.00 10.26 -4.47
C LEU A 294 -14.68 11.56 -4.96
N ASP A 295 -14.44 11.96 -6.21
CA ASP A 295 -15.01 13.17 -6.82
C ASP A 295 -15.39 12.91 -8.28
N LEU A 296 -16.66 12.59 -8.50
CA LEU A 296 -17.24 12.43 -9.84
C LEU A 296 -18.02 13.68 -10.30
N SER A 297 -17.75 14.87 -9.73
CA SER A 297 -18.45 16.14 -10.02
C SER A 297 -18.39 16.54 -11.49
N ARG A 298 -17.41 16.06 -12.24
CA ARG A 298 -17.30 16.16 -13.70
C ARG A 298 -18.55 15.61 -14.42
N TYR A 299 -19.24 14.63 -13.82
CA TYR A 299 -20.35 13.93 -14.42
C TYR A 299 -21.68 14.35 -13.78
N GLU A 300 -22.68 14.57 -14.61
CA GLU A 300 -24.03 14.91 -14.16
C GLU A 300 -24.71 13.75 -13.43
N SER A 301 -25.59 14.07 -12.49
CA SER A 301 -26.38 13.07 -11.80
C SER A 301 -27.31 12.33 -12.76
N ASN A 302 -27.53 11.03 -12.54
CA ASN A 302 -28.41 10.18 -13.34
C ASN A 302 -28.08 10.17 -14.86
N SER A 303 -26.79 10.15 -15.21
CA SER A 303 -26.34 10.22 -16.60
C SER A 303 -25.93 8.89 -17.21
N PHE A 304 -25.55 7.89 -16.40
CA PHE A 304 -25.04 6.60 -16.85
C PHE A 304 -26.02 5.45 -16.61
N ASP A 305 -26.12 4.54 -17.58
CA ASP A 305 -26.93 3.33 -17.47
C ASP A 305 -26.18 2.25 -16.67
N VAL A 306 -24.86 2.19 -16.80
CA VAL A 306 -23.96 1.28 -16.10
C VAL A 306 -22.78 2.08 -15.54
N VAL A 307 -22.44 1.85 -14.27
CA VAL A 307 -21.24 2.37 -13.62
C VAL A 307 -20.39 1.19 -13.17
N LEU A 308 -19.14 1.13 -13.61
CA LEU A 308 -18.15 0.15 -13.20
C LEU A 308 -17.27 0.78 -12.13
N LEU A 309 -17.16 0.14 -10.97
CA LEU A 309 -16.32 0.57 -9.86
C LEU A 309 -15.27 -0.53 -9.61
N PHE A 310 -14.29 -0.62 -10.55
CA PHE A 310 -13.29 -1.68 -10.62
C PHE A 310 -11.90 -1.16 -10.23
N GLY A 311 -11.58 -1.16 -8.96
CA GLY A 311 -10.32 -0.62 -8.45
C GLY A 311 -10.53 0.13 -7.15
N PRO A 312 -11.32 1.20 -7.12
CA PRO A 312 -11.35 2.11 -5.99
C PRO A 312 -11.59 1.44 -4.63
N LEU A 313 -12.53 0.48 -4.53
CA LEU A 313 -12.93 -0.11 -3.24
C LEU A 313 -11.85 -1.00 -2.58
N TYR A 314 -10.88 -1.49 -3.35
CA TYR A 314 -9.75 -2.23 -2.79
C TYR A 314 -8.45 -1.38 -2.74
N HIS A 315 -8.55 -0.08 -3.02
CA HIS A 315 -7.48 0.89 -2.83
C HIS A 315 -7.78 1.92 -1.74
N LEU A 316 -9.04 2.14 -1.41
CA LEU A 316 -9.45 3.04 -0.34
C LEU A 316 -9.39 2.30 1.00
N HIS A 317 -8.57 2.77 1.95
CA HIS A 317 -8.40 2.12 3.24
C HIS A 317 -9.51 2.50 4.24
N GLU A 318 -9.94 3.76 4.24
CA GLU A 318 -10.95 4.25 5.16
C GLU A 318 -12.38 3.90 4.69
N GLU A 319 -13.22 3.35 5.59
CA GLU A 319 -14.62 3.01 5.26
C GLU A 319 -15.40 4.24 4.82
N ALA A 320 -15.14 5.40 5.42
CA ALA A 320 -15.80 6.66 5.04
C ALA A 320 -15.53 7.03 3.57
N ASP A 321 -14.32 6.80 3.07
CA ASP A 321 -13.97 7.06 1.68
C ASP A 321 -14.59 6.04 0.73
N LYS A 322 -14.66 4.76 1.13
CA LYS A 322 -15.40 3.73 0.37
C LYS A 322 -16.88 4.12 0.22
N LEU A 323 -17.53 4.52 1.31
CA LEU A 323 -18.94 4.96 1.29
C LEU A 323 -19.12 6.20 0.42
N ARG A 324 -18.23 7.19 0.53
CA ARG A 324 -18.25 8.38 -0.34
C ARG A 324 -18.11 8.02 -1.81
N CYS A 325 -17.19 7.12 -2.15
CA CYS A 325 -17.00 6.64 -3.51
C CYS A 325 -18.27 5.95 -4.06
N ILE A 326 -18.93 5.12 -3.25
CA ILE A 326 -20.20 4.47 -3.62
C ILE A 326 -21.32 5.51 -3.79
N GLU A 327 -21.40 6.52 -2.92
CA GLU A 327 -22.42 7.59 -3.05
C GLU A 327 -22.23 8.41 -4.34
N GLU A 328 -21.00 8.72 -4.74
CA GLU A 328 -20.73 9.37 -6.02
C GLU A 328 -21.14 8.48 -7.21
N ALA A 329 -20.81 7.17 -7.17
CA ALA A 329 -21.26 6.22 -8.19
C ALA A 329 -22.80 6.14 -8.24
N LYS A 330 -23.50 6.14 -7.11
CA LYS A 330 -24.96 6.20 -7.03
C LYS A 330 -25.49 7.50 -7.64
N ARG A 331 -24.87 8.63 -7.34
CA ARG A 331 -25.29 9.93 -7.85
C ARG A 331 -25.31 9.97 -9.37
N VAL A 332 -24.23 9.50 -10.02
CA VAL A 332 -24.08 9.54 -11.47
C VAL A 332 -24.84 8.42 -12.20
N CYS A 333 -25.12 7.29 -11.53
CA CYS A 333 -25.90 6.20 -12.08
C CYS A 333 -27.38 6.61 -12.21
N LYS A 334 -28.04 6.23 -13.29
CA LYS A 334 -29.51 6.41 -13.45
C LYS A 334 -30.29 5.62 -12.41
N LYS A 335 -31.57 5.99 -12.19
CA LYS A 335 -32.44 5.30 -11.24
C LYS A 335 -32.56 3.80 -11.50
N ASP A 336 -32.76 3.43 -12.77
CA ASP A 336 -32.89 2.02 -13.19
C ASP A 336 -31.55 1.42 -13.64
N GLY A 337 -30.45 2.20 -13.52
CA GLY A 337 -29.09 1.77 -13.89
C GLY A 337 -28.52 0.75 -12.89
N LYS A 338 -27.35 0.20 -13.25
CA LYS A 338 -26.64 -0.76 -12.41
C LYS A 338 -25.22 -0.29 -12.13
N ILE A 339 -24.77 -0.58 -10.91
CA ILE A 339 -23.41 -0.34 -10.47
C ILE A 339 -22.77 -1.70 -10.24
N PHE A 340 -21.57 -1.86 -10.76
CA PHE A 340 -20.76 -3.05 -10.65
C PHE A 340 -19.59 -2.75 -9.71
N PHE A 341 -19.45 -3.53 -8.66
CA PHE A 341 -18.44 -3.34 -7.62
C PHE A 341 -17.48 -4.51 -7.65
N ALA A 342 -16.17 -4.25 -7.79
CA ALA A 342 -15.14 -5.28 -7.66
C ALA A 342 -14.46 -5.19 -6.28
N PHE A 343 -14.21 -6.36 -5.69
CA PHE A 343 -13.49 -6.51 -4.45
C PHE A 343 -12.44 -7.61 -4.58
N ILE A 344 -11.37 -7.53 -3.80
CA ILE A 344 -10.38 -8.60 -3.66
C ILE A 344 -10.73 -9.43 -2.43
N SER A 345 -10.84 -10.75 -2.61
CA SER A 345 -11.23 -11.69 -1.56
C SER A 345 -10.11 -11.87 -0.54
N ASN A 346 -10.44 -11.74 0.74
CA ASN A 346 -9.55 -12.10 1.83
C ASN A 346 -9.19 -13.59 1.83
N ASP A 347 -10.19 -14.43 1.69
CA ASP A 347 -10.08 -15.87 1.98
C ASP A 347 -9.33 -16.61 0.87
N MET A 348 -9.67 -16.30 -0.38
CA MET A 348 -9.05 -16.97 -1.52
C MET A 348 -7.60 -16.52 -1.76
N VAL A 349 -7.27 -15.26 -1.46
CA VAL A 349 -5.88 -14.76 -1.57
C VAL A 349 -4.94 -15.54 -0.66
N ILE A 350 -5.37 -15.92 0.55
CA ILE A 350 -4.56 -16.78 1.44
C ILE A 350 -4.22 -18.11 0.78
N LEU A 351 -5.19 -18.75 0.10
CA LEU A 351 -4.97 -20.03 -0.58
C LEU A 351 -4.08 -19.89 -1.82
N THR A 352 -4.27 -18.84 -2.62
CA THR A 352 -3.41 -18.59 -3.79
C THR A 352 -2.00 -18.23 -3.39
N MET A 353 -1.82 -17.47 -2.32
CA MET A 353 -0.49 -17.18 -1.77
C MET A 353 0.18 -18.42 -1.20
N GLN A 354 -0.57 -19.35 -0.58
CA GLN A 354 -0.04 -20.66 -0.14
C GLN A 354 0.43 -21.51 -1.32
N GLN A 355 -0.23 -21.43 -2.46
CA GLN A 355 0.21 -22.12 -3.68
C GLN A 355 1.52 -21.57 -4.21
N LEU A 356 1.73 -20.25 -4.13
CA LEU A 356 2.94 -19.59 -4.59
C LEU A 356 4.10 -19.72 -3.58
N HIS A 357 3.79 -19.76 -2.29
CA HIS A 357 4.74 -19.81 -1.18
C HIS A 357 4.35 -20.91 -0.21
N SER A 358 5.05 -22.05 -0.26
CA SER A 358 4.70 -23.29 0.46
C SER A 358 4.56 -23.14 1.98
N ASP A 359 5.13 -22.12 2.58
CA ASP A 359 5.08 -21.81 4.01
C ASP A 359 4.15 -20.63 4.37
N TYR A 360 3.37 -20.11 3.42
CA TYR A 360 2.57 -18.90 3.62
C TYR A 360 1.57 -19.02 4.79
N LEU A 361 0.97 -20.19 5.02
CA LEU A 361 0.08 -20.40 6.18
C LEU A 361 0.81 -20.29 7.53
N ILE A 362 2.14 -20.38 7.56
CA ILE A 362 2.97 -20.18 8.74
C ILE A 362 3.52 -18.76 8.77
N SER A 363 4.14 -18.32 7.67
CA SER A 363 4.93 -17.08 7.58
C SER A 363 4.17 -15.89 7.00
N GLY A 364 3.02 -16.11 6.34
CA GLY A 364 2.29 -15.09 5.56
C GLY A 364 1.71 -13.94 6.40
N ASP A 365 1.42 -12.85 5.71
CA ASP A 365 1.00 -11.55 6.26
C ASP A 365 -0.50 -11.50 6.52
N TYR A 366 -0.95 -12.22 7.53
CA TYR A 366 -2.33 -12.21 8.00
C TYR A 366 -2.40 -12.52 9.50
N ASN A 367 -3.46 -12.10 10.16
CA ASN A 367 -3.72 -12.43 11.55
C ASN A 367 -4.00 -13.94 11.67
N LYS A 368 -3.18 -14.65 12.46
CA LYS A 368 -3.21 -16.12 12.59
C LYS A 368 -4.44 -16.66 13.34
N GLU A 369 -5.16 -15.80 14.08
CA GLU A 369 -6.37 -16.17 14.82
C GLU A 369 -7.64 -15.92 14.00
N THR A 370 -7.68 -14.79 13.28
CA THR A 370 -8.85 -14.35 12.52
C THR A 370 -8.77 -14.63 11.02
N PHE A 371 -7.59 -15.03 10.52
CA PHE A 371 -7.28 -15.23 9.10
C PHE A 371 -7.57 -13.99 8.23
N ARG A 372 -7.47 -12.77 8.85
CA ARG A 372 -7.58 -11.52 8.12
C ARG A 372 -6.22 -11.12 7.58
N LEU A 373 -6.17 -10.88 6.26
CA LEU A 373 -5.02 -10.25 5.59
C LEU A 373 -4.86 -8.83 6.10
N ASP A 374 -3.65 -8.34 6.10
CA ASP A 374 -3.40 -6.92 6.35
C ASP A 374 -3.78 -6.11 5.11
N ASP A 375 -4.54 -5.06 5.34
CA ASP A 375 -5.01 -4.17 4.29
C ASP A 375 -3.89 -3.22 3.83
N PHE A 376 -2.97 -3.75 3.02
CA PHE A 376 -1.92 -2.94 2.37
C PHE A 376 -1.19 -3.76 1.28
N PRO A 377 -0.90 -3.22 0.07
CA PRO A 377 -1.37 -1.94 -0.48
C PRO A 377 -2.83 -2.01 -0.93
N PHE A 378 -3.42 -3.19 -0.93
CA PHE A 378 -4.81 -3.45 -1.25
C PHE A 378 -5.61 -3.72 0.02
N VAL A 379 -6.91 -3.43 -0.04
CA VAL A 379 -7.86 -3.80 1.00
C VAL A 379 -8.56 -5.10 0.61
N PHE A 380 -8.57 -6.05 1.54
CA PHE A 380 -9.16 -7.38 1.31
C PHE A 380 -10.51 -7.49 2.00
N HIS A 381 -11.46 -8.12 1.33
CA HIS A 381 -12.84 -8.21 1.80
C HIS A 381 -13.30 -9.66 1.90
N THR A 382 -14.03 -10.00 2.96
CA THR A 382 -14.85 -11.22 2.96
C THR A 382 -16.16 -10.95 2.23
N VAL A 383 -16.85 -12.00 1.79
CA VAL A 383 -18.17 -11.87 1.14
C VAL A 383 -19.15 -11.11 2.03
N ASP A 384 -19.15 -11.40 3.34
CA ASP A 384 -20.06 -10.75 4.29
C ASP A 384 -19.70 -9.28 4.48
N HIS A 385 -18.41 -8.92 4.51
CA HIS A 385 -17.98 -7.51 4.58
C HIS A 385 -18.40 -6.73 3.32
N CYS A 386 -18.35 -7.36 2.11
CA CYS A 386 -18.88 -6.74 0.90
C CYS A 386 -20.39 -6.44 1.02
N ARG A 387 -21.17 -7.41 1.50
CA ARG A 387 -22.62 -7.25 1.74
C ARG A 387 -22.93 -6.13 2.75
N GLU A 388 -22.18 -6.10 3.85
CA GLU A 388 -22.33 -5.10 4.90
C GLU A 388 -22.04 -3.68 4.37
N LEU A 389 -20.91 -3.50 3.66
CA LEU A 389 -20.51 -2.21 3.09
C LEU A 389 -21.55 -1.70 2.08
N LEU A 390 -21.98 -2.56 1.15
CA LEU A 390 -22.99 -2.21 0.15
C LEU A 390 -24.37 -1.96 0.79
N GLY A 391 -24.73 -2.71 1.83
CA GLY A 391 -25.95 -2.48 2.61
C GLY A 391 -25.94 -1.14 3.35
N LYS A 392 -24.82 -0.76 3.99
CA LYS A 392 -24.63 0.56 4.61
C LYS A 392 -24.80 1.69 3.59
N ALA A 393 -24.36 1.47 2.34
CA ALA A 393 -24.52 2.43 1.26
C ALA A 393 -25.91 2.41 0.60
N GLY A 394 -26.88 1.60 1.07
CA GLY A 394 -28.22 1.50 0.49
C GLY A 394 -28.23 0.95 -0.94
N ILE A 395 -27.36 0.00 -1.25
CA ILE A 395 -27.34 -0.71 -2.53
C ILE A 395 -28.21 -1.96 -2.45
N GLN A 396 -29.18 -2.07 -3.35
CA GLN A 396 -29.93 -3.32 -3.55
C GLN A 396 -29.12 -4.26 -4.45
N ILE A 397 -28.48 -5.26 -3.83
CA ILE A 397 -27.67 -6.26 -4.53
C ILE A 397 -28.59 -7.19 -5.34
N CYS A 398 -28.29 -7.37 -6.63
CA CYS A 398 -29.00 -8.28 -7.51
C CYS A 398 -28.16 -9.47 -8.01
N HIS A 399 -26.83 -9.33 -7.99
CA HIS A 399 -25.91 -10.42 -8.26
C HIS A 399 -24.71 -10.37 -7.32
N GLU A 400 -24.28 -11.54 -6.87
CA GLU A 400 -23.03 -11.78 -6.16
C GLU A 400 -22.27 -12.85 -6.93
N VAL A 401 -21.09 -12.54 -7.44
CA VAL A 401 -20.42 -13.35 -8.45
C VAL A 401 -18.96 -13.61 -8.08
N ALA A 402 -18.57 -14.86 -8.11
CA ALA A 402 -17.17 -15.30 -8.10
C ALA A 402 -16.60 -15.05 -9.51
N SER A 403 -15.97 -13.87 -9.76
CA SER A 403 -15.67 -13.46 -11.14
C SER A 403 -14.57 -14.27 -11.81
N ASP A 404 -13.57 -14.74 -11.08
CA ASP A 404 -12.53 -15.65 -11.55
C ASP A 404 -12.70 -17.08 -10.99
N GLY A 405 -13.51 -17.25 -9.94
CA GLY A 405 -13.70 -18.53 -9.27
C GLY A 405 -12.37 -19.17 -8.89
N ALA A 406 -12.26 -20.48 -9.07
CA ALA A 406 -11.03 -21.22 -8.77
C ALA A 406 -9.97 -21.14 -9.89
N SER A 407 -10.14 -20.28 -10.91
CA SER A 407 -9.26 -20.30 -12.09
C SER A 407 -7.81 -19.92 -11.77
N GLU A 408 -7.59 -19.01 -10.83
CA GLU A 408 -6.22 -18.66 -10.39
C GLU A 408 -5.58 -19.80 -9.57
N LEU A 409 -6.34 -20.42 -8.68
CA LEU A 409 -5.85 -21.59 -7.92
C LEU A 409 -5.53 -22.76 -8.83
N LEU A 410 -6.30 -22.95 -9.90
CA LEU A 410 -6.12 -24.00 -10.90
C LEU A 410 -5.42 -23.53 -12.16
N GLN A 411 -4.61 -22.44 -12.09
CA GLN A 411 -4.07 -21.77 -13.27
C GLN A 411 -3.28 -22.71 -14.19
N ASP A 412 -2.46 -23.61 -13.65
CA ASP A 412 -1.67 -24.54 -14.44
C ASP A 412 -2.57 -25.50 -15.24
N LEU A 413 -3.65 -25.97 -14.62
CA LEU A 413 -4.62 -26.82 -15.30
C LEU A 413 -5.38 -26.05 -16.36
N VAL A 414 -5.93 -24.88 -16.02
CA VAL A 414 -6.77 -24.08 -16.91
C VAL A 414 -5.98 -23.57 -18.13
N ASN A 415 -4.74 -23.16 -17.92
CA ASN A 415 -3.87 -22.65 -18.99
C ASN A 415 -3.49 -23.74 -20.00
N ASN A 416 -3.42 -25.02 -19.59
CA ASN A 416 -3.06 -26.14 -20.43
C ASN A 416 -4.28 -26.84 -21.11
N LEU A 417 -5.52 -26.39 -20.87
CA LEU A 417 -6.68 -26.89 -21.57
C LEU A 417 -6.60 -26.58 -23.08
N ASP A 418 -7.04 -27.50 -23.92
CA ASP A 418 -7.35 -27.18 -25.32
C ASP A 418 -8.57 -26.25 -25.41
N GLU A 419 -8.84 -25.71 -26.59
CA GLU A 419 -9.92 -24.71 -26.74
C GLU A 419 -11.30 -25.29 -26.40
N ALA A 420 -11.60 -26.52 -26.82
CA ALA A 420 -12.91 -27.16 -26.56
C ALA A 420 -13.10 -27.39 -25.05
N SER A 421 -12.07 -27.88 -24.38
CA SER A 421 -12.06 -28.09 -22.92
C SER A 421 -12.15 -26.76 -22.17
N TYR A 422 -11.47 -25.69 -22.65
CA TYR A 422 -11.55 -24.37 -22.03
C TYR A 422 -12.97 -23.78 -22.17
N GLN A 423 -13.62 -23.89 -23.34
CA GLN A 423 -14.99 -23.46 -23.50
C GLN A 423 -15.96 -24.21 -22.58
N GLN A 424 -15.73 -25.51 -22.36
CA GLN A 424 -16.52 -26.27 -21.41
C GLN A 424 -16.25 -25.89 -19.96
N TYR A 425 -14.99 -25.56 -19.62
CA TYR A 425 -14.62 -25.00 -18.32
C TYR A 425 -15.35 -23.67 -18.06
N LEU A 426 -15.35 -22.74 -19.03
CA LEU A 426 -16.09 -21.47 -18.93
C LEU A 426 -17.60 -21.69 -18.71
N ARG A 427 -18.21 -22.64 -19.45
CA ARG A 427 -19.63 -22.98 -19.25
C ARG A 427 -19.90 -23.48 -17.82
N TYR A 428 -19.03 -24.31 -17.30
CA TYR A 428 -19.14 -24.80 -15.93
C TYR A 428 -18.94 -23.67 -14.92
N HIS A 429 -17.93 -22.82 -15.11
CA HIS A 429 -17.69 -21.65 -14.28
C HIS A 429 -18.92 -20.73 -14.24
N PHE A 430 -19.51 -20.40 -15.38
CA PHE A 430 -20.73 -19.59 -15.44
C PHE A 430 -21.94 -20.22 -14.76
N TYR A 431 -21.98 -21.55 -14.68
CA TYR A 431 -23.02 -22.26 -13.96
C TYR A 431 -22.85 -22.16 -12.44
N ILE A 432 -21.61 -22.08 -11.93
CA ILE A 432 -21.35 -22.10 -10.48
C ILE A 432 -21.08 -20.72 -9.88
N CYS A 433 -20.71 -19.71 -10.67
CA CYS A 433 -20.14 -18.45 -10.18
C CYS A 433 -21.09 -17.58 -9.31
N GLU A 434 -22.40 -17.80 -9.36
CA GLU A 434 -23.39 -17.16 -8.46
C GLU A 434 -23.86 -18.06 -7.32
N LYS A 435 -23.37 -19.29 -7.24
CA LYS A 435 -23.78 -20.18 -6.14
C LYS A 435 -23.09 -19.74 -4.86
N PRO A 436 -23.84 -19.54 -3.74
CA PRO A 436 -23.27 -19.08 -2.47
C PRO A 436 -22.07 -19.92 -2.00
N GLU A 437 -22.09 -21.24 -2.28
CA GLU A 437 -21.03 -22.16 -1.89
C GLU A 437 -19.69 -21.92 -2.62
N PHE A 438 -19.72 -21.17 -3.73
CA PHE A 438 -18.53 -20.90 -4.55
C PHE A 438 -18.05 -19.43 -4.50
N LEU A 439 -18.78 -18.51 -3.87
CA LEU A 439 -18.40 -17.12 -3.78
C LEU A 439 -17.03 -16.93 -3.12
N GLY A 440 -16.78 -17.61 -2.00
CA GLY A 440 -15.51 -17.57 -1.28
C GLY A 440 -14.34 -18.25 -2.01
N MET A 441 -14.58 -18.93 -3.14
CA MET A 441 -13.57 -19.59 -3.96
C MET A 441 -13.10 -18.72 -5.13
N SER A 442 -13.12 -17.38 -4.99
CA SER A 442 -12.73 -16.42 -6.01
C SER A 442 -11.79 -15.37 -5.43
N ASN A 443 -10.70 -15.04 -6.11
CA ASN A 443 -9.83 -13.92 -5.71
C ASN A 443 -10.52 -12.58 -5.95
N HIS A 444 -11.29 -12.49 -7.04
CA HIS A 444 -12.04 -11.29 -7.36
C HIS A 444 -13.54 -11.56 -7.22
N LEU A 445 -14.19 -10.74 -6.41
CA LEU A 445 -15.62 -10.79 -6.18
C LEU A 445 -16.28 -9.64 -6.95
N LEU A 446 -17.35 -9.94 -7.69
CA LEU A 446 -18.14 -8.96 -8.40
C LEU A 446 -19.54 -8.90 -7.79
N PHE A 447 -19.91 -7.74 -7.28
CA PHE A 447 -21.25 -7.44 -6.82
C PHE A 447 -21.95 -6.51 -7.82
N VAL A 448 -23.20 -6.78 -8.13
CA VAL A 448 -24.01 -5.93 -8.99
C VAL A 448 -25.23 -5.46 -8.24
N GLY A 449 -25.52 -4.17 -8.26
CA GLY A 449 -26.66 -3.62 -7.57
C GLY A 449 -27.16 -2.34 -8.19
N GLY A 450 -28.21 -1.79 -7.61
CA GLY A 450 -28.79 -0.50 -7.97
C GLY A 450 -29.11 0.30 -6.75
N LYS A 451 -29.40 1.58 -6.94
CA LYS A 451 -29.94 2.44 -5.87
C LYS A 451 -31.41 2.13 -5.64
N GLU A 452 -31.88 2.28 -4.39
CA GLU A 452 -33.29 2.17 -4.01
C GLU A 452 -34.19 3.19 -4.75
#